data_b8fef536fdb69a5a0375f9dfcb378980
#
_entry.id   b8fef536fdb69a5a0375f9dfcb378980
#
_cell.length_a   1.000
_cell.length_b   1.000
_cell.length_c   1.000
_cell.angle_alpha   90.00
_cell.angle_beta   90.00
_cell.angle_gamma   90.00
#
_symmetry.space_group_name_H-M   'P 1'
#
loop_
_entity.id
_entity.type
_entity.pdbx_description
1 polymer ?
#
loop_
_entity_poly.entity_id
_entity_poly.type
_entity_poly.pdbx_seq_one_letter_code
_entity_poly.pdbx_strand_id
1 'polypeptide(L)'
;VVLVERKELTSGSTWHAAGLLPLFNMSYSVGQLHKYAVNLYKTLEEETGNNVGFSVVSNIRLASTKDRMDEYYQYAGVAQTIGVKVNFLKPEEVKEIWPLCKTDDLIGAIQHPDDGYIQPADLTQALATGARNRGAEIYRNTTVLGIIQTNEGWVIETDKGKIECEHVVSCSGNFARQTGKMIGLDIPV
;
A
#
# COMPACT_ATOMS: atom_id res chain seq x y z
N VAL A 1 -12.08 -8.60 16.82
CA VAL A 1 -10.74 -8.11 16.44
C VAL A 1 -10.51 -6.77 17.10
N VAL A 2 -9.30 -6.57 17.65
CA VAL A 2 -8.89 -5.29 18.28
C VAL A 2 -7.68 -4.75 17.53
N LEU A 3 -7.71 -3.46 17.18
CA LEU A 3 -6.58 -2.70 16.67
C LEU A 3 -6.13 -1.69 17.72
N VAL A 4 -4.84 -1.66 18.01
CA VAL A 4 -4.23 -0.74 18.95
C VAL A 4 -3.28 0.20 18.21
N GLU A 5 -3.51 1.51 18.30
CA GLU A 5 -2.68 2.57 17.71
C GLU A 5 -2.18 3.51 18.82
N ARG A 6 -0.86 3.72 18.87
CA ARG A 6 -0.24 4.54 19.94
C ARG A 6 -0.58 6.03 19.84
N LYS A 7 -0.98 6.50 18.66
CA LYS A 7 -1.37 7.89 18.40
C LYS A 7 -2.71 7.95 17.69
N GLU A 8 -2.93 8.96 16.88
CA GLU A 8 -4.08 9.03 15.98
C GLU A 8 -3.83 8.19 14.72
N LEU A 9 -4.92 7.66 14.14
CA LEU A 9 -4.83 7.03 12.83
C LEU A 9 -4.22 8.02 11.84
N THR A 10 -3.39 7.53 10.94
CA THR A 10 -2.65 8.31 9.92
C THR A 10 -1.42 9.07 10.41
N SER A 11 -1.19 9.21 11.70
CA SER A 11 -0.10 10.04 12.26
C SER A 11 1.32 9.51 12.02
N GLY A 12 1.45 8.28 11.50
CA GLY A 12 2.74 7.66 11.17
C GLY A 12 3.17 7.91 9.72
N SER A 13 3.68 6.88 9.04
CA SER A 13 4.15 6.96 7.64
C SER A 13 3.04 7.31 6.65
N THR A 14 1.78 7.03 6.98
CA THR A 14 0.61 7.34 6.14
C THR A 14 0.52 8.83 5.80
N TRP A 15 0.76 9.69 6.77
CA TRP A 15 0.76 11.15 6.60
C TRP A 15 1.79 11.64 5.55
N HIS A 16 2.89 10.89 5.38
CA HIS A 16 3.96 11.24 4.44
C HIS A 16 3.83 10.55 3.07
N ALA A 17 2.82 9.69 2.89
CA ALA A 17 2.65 8.96 1.65
C ALA A 17 2.10 9.86 0.53
N ALA A 18 2.68 9.74 -0.66
CA ALA A 18 2.23 10.51 -1.83
C ALA A 18 0.89 10.02 -2.40
N GLY A 19 0.41 8.86 -1.98
CA GLY A 19 -0.84 8.29 -2.43
C GLY A 19 -0.82 7.69 -3.84
N LEU A 20 0.36 7.54 -4.45
CA LEU A 20 0.49 6.90 -5.76
C LEU A 20 0.25 5.39 -5.67
N LEU A 21 -0.46 4.84 -6.63
CA LEU A 21 -0.81 3.43 -6.73
C LEU A 21 -0.21 2.80 -8.00
N PRO A 22 1.13 2.66 -8.09
CA PRO A 22 1.76 2.07 -9.25
C PRO A 22 1.63 0.55 -9.25
N LEU A 23 1.14 -0.02 -10.35
CA LEU A 23 1.09 -1.47 -10.56
C LEU A 23 2.42 -2.04 -11.08
N PHE A 24 3.39 -1.17 -11.43
CA PHE A 24 4.73 -1.59 -11.84
C PHE A 24 5.47 -2.29 -10.70
N ASN A 25 5.69 -3.60 -10.84
CA ASN A 25 6.51 -4.38 -9.93
C ASN A 25 7.09 -5.62 -10.62
N MET A 26 8.40 -5.82 -10.52
CA MET A 26 9.09 -7.00 -11.09
C MET A 26 8.84 -8.29 -10.31
N SER A 27 8.36 -8.20 -9.07
CA SER A 27 7.99 -9.37 -8.26
C SER A 27 6.55 -9.77 -8.52
N TYR A 28 6.33 -11.00 -8.94
CA TYR A 28 5.00 -11.57 -9.12
C TYR A 28 4.15 -11.46 -7.84
N SER A 29 4.70 -11.87 -6.70
CA SER A 29 3.96 -11.86 -5.42
C SER A 29 3.56 -10.46 -4.98
N VAL A 30 4.48 -9.49 -5.09
CA VAL A 30 4.18 -8.08 -4.76
C VAL A 30 3.19 -7.50 -5.75
N GLY A 31 3.31 -7.82 -7.04
CA GLY A 31 2.36 -7.40 -8.07
C GLY A 31 0.93 -7.91 -7.82
N GLN A 32 0.78 -9.15 -7.38
CA GLN A 32 -0.53 -9.69 -6.98
C GLN A 32 -1.13 -8.93 -5.78
N LEU A 33 -0.29 -8.62 -4.77
CA LEU A 33 -0.72 -7.84 -3.61
C LEU A 33 -1.17 -6.43 -4.01
N HIS A 34 -0.39 -5.74 -4.85
CA HIS A 34 -0.76 -4.41 -5.36
C HIS A 34 -2.07 -4.44 -6.15
N LYS A 35 -2.23 -5.41 -7.05
CA LYS A 35 -3.46 -5.57 -7.84
C LYS A 35 -4.68 -5.81 -6.94
N TYR A 36 -4.55 -6.68 -5.93
CA TYR A 36 -5.60 -6.90 -4.95
C TYR A 36 -5.96 -5.61 -4.20
N ALA A 37 -4.94 -4.89 -3.71
CA ALA A 37 -5.13 -3.65 -2.97
C ALA A 37 -5.85 -2.57 -3.80
N VAL A 38 -5.42 -2.36 -5.06
CA VAL A 38 -6.07 -1.39 -5.96
C VAL A 38 -7.53 -1.76 -6.23
N ASN A 39 -7.83 -3.05 -6.42
CA ASN A 39 -9.20 -3.50 -6.62
C ASN A 39 -10.07 -3.30 -5.36
N LEU A 40 -9.52 -3.56 -4.16
CA LEU A 40 -10.20 -3.28 -2.90
C LEU A 40 -10.51 -1.78 -2.74
N TYR A 41 -9.56 -0.91 -3.06
CA TYR A 41 -9.75 0.54 -2.92
C TYR A 41 -10.86 1.10 -3.81
N LYS A 42 -11.11 0.47 -4.96
CA LYS A 42 -12.23 0.83 -5.86
C LYS A 42 -13.61 0.61 -5.24
N THR A 43 -13.73 -0.33 -4.30
CA THR A 43 -15.01 -0.70 -3.68
C THR A 43 -15.24 -0.08 -2.30
N LEU A 44 -14.18 0.50 -1.70
CA LEU A 44 -14.26 0.98 -0.31
C LEU A 44 -15.28 2.10 -0.11
N GLU A 45 -15.46 3.00 -1.07
CA GLU A 45 -16.46 4.07 -0.98
C GLU A 45 -17.88 3.49 -0.92
N GLU A 46 -18.19 2.50 -1.76
CA GLU A 46 -19.48 1.80 -1.75
C GLU A 46 -19.69 1.05 -0.43
N GLU A 47 -18.65 0.38 0.10
CA GLU A 47 -18.73 -0.42 1.32
C GLU A 47 -18.83 0.42 2.60
N THR A 48 -18.22 1.58 2.62
CA THR A 48 -18.02 2.35 3.87
C THR A 48 -18.73 3.71 3.89
N GLY A 49 -19.15 4.20 2.73
CA GLY A 49 -19.67 5.57 2.57
C GLY A 49 -18.60 6.66 2.63
N ASN A 50 -17.31 6.28 2.71
CA ASN A 50 -16.19 7.22 2.80
C ASN A 50 -15.52 7.37 1.44
N ASN A 51 -15.48 8.59 0.89
CA ASN A 51 -14.69 8.86 -0.30
C ASN A 51 -13.21 8.77 0.02
N VAL A 52 -12.49 7.94 -0.74
CA VAL A 52 -11.05 7.70 -0.55
C VAL A 52 -10.18 8.52 -1.52
N GLY A 53 -10.80 9.39 -2.32
CA GLY A 53 -10.11 10.19 -3.34
C GLY A 53 -9.42 9.34 -4.41
N PHE A 54 -9.95 8.14 -4.71
CA PHE A 54 -9.36 7.26 -5.71
C PHE A 54 -9.61 7.79 -7.12
N SER A 55 -8.53 7.99 -7.87
CA SER A 55 -8.58 8.47 -9.25
C SER A 55 -7.66 7.66 -10.14
N VAL A 56 -8.20 7.13 -11.23
CA VAL A 56 -7.42 6.46 -12.27
C VAL A 56 -6.99 7.51 -13.29
N VAL A 57 -5.69 7.79 -13.36
CA VAL A 57 -5.11 8.84 -14.20
C VAL A 57 -4.00 8.33 -15.12
N SER A 58 -3.74 7.01 -15.06
CA SER A 58 -2.61 6.39 -15.73
C SER A 58 -1.25 6.75 -15.10
N ASN A 59 -0.23 5.99 -15.41
CA ASN A 59 1.16 6.25 -15.10
C ASN A 59 2.00 6.02 -16.35
N ILE A 60 2.94 6.92 -16.63
CA ILE A 60 3.87 6.78 -17.76
C ILE A 60 5.29 6.77 -17.19
N ARG A 61 6.06 5.73 -17.53
CA ARG A 61 7.48 5.63 -17.21
C ARG A 61 8.29 5.81 -18.47
N LEU A 62 9.11 6.84 -18.48
CA LEU A 62 9.89 7.26 -19.64
C LEU A 62 11.18 6.43 -19.76
N ALA A 63 11.64 6.20 -20.99
CA ALA A 63 12.91 5.55 -21.28
C ALA A 63 13.73 6.40 -22.26
N SER A 64 14.89 6.87 -21.79
CA SER A 64 15.89 7.58 -22.61
C SER A 64 17.04 6.67 -23.03
N THR A 65 17.06 5.39 -22.60
CA THR A 65 18.08 4.42 -22.96
C THR A 65 17.47 3.11 -23.41
N LYS A 66 18.22 2.39 -24.28
CA LYS A 66 17.79 1.07 -24.71
C LYS A 66 17.65 0.09 -23.54
N ASP A 67 18.58 0.10 -22.59
CA ASP A 67 18.56 -0.79 -21.43
C ASP A 67 17.27 -0.59 -20.61
N ARG A 68 16.81 0.67 -20.46
CA ARG A 68 15.54 0.98 -19.79
C ARG A 68 14.34 0.43 -20.56
N MET A 69 14.34 0.53 -21.89
CA MET A 69 13.27 -0.07 -22.70
C MET A 69 13.29 -1.60 -22.62
N ASP A 70 14.47 -2.22 -22.63
CA ASP A 70 14.60 -3.67 -22.50
C ASP A 70 14.08 -4.16 -21.13
N GLU A 71 14.33 -3.42 -20.06
CA GLU A 71 13.71 -3.66 -18.74
C GLU A 71 12.17 -3.62 -18.80
N TYR A 72 11.61 -2.63 -19.51
CA TYR A 72 10.15 -2.53 -19.67
C TYR A 72 9.56 -3.68 -20.48
N TYR A 73 10.25 -4.17 -21.50
CA TYR A 73 9.82 -5.35 -22.24
C TYR A 73 9.85 -6.62 -21.35
N GLN A 74 10.87 -6.78 -20.51
CA GLN A 74 10.91 -7.88 -19.54
C GLN A 74 9.77 -7.78 -18.54
N TYR A 75 9.55 -6.58 -18.01
CA TYR A 75 8.44 -6.34 -17.08
C TYR A 75 7.07 -6.65 -17.71
N ALA A 76 6.86 -6.34 -18.98
CA ALA A 76 5.59 -6.62 -19.66
C ALA A 76 5.22 -8.12 -19.60
N GLY A 77 6.20 -9.01 -19.64
CA GLY A 77 5.99 -10.45 -19.41
C GLY A 77 5.49 -10.75 -18.00
N VAL A 78 6.08 -10.11 -16.98
CA VAL A 78 5.60 -10.22 -15.58
C VAL A 78 4.19 -9.63 -15.44
N ALA A 79 3.95 -8.44 -15.99
CA ALA A 79 2.66 -7.78 -15.97
C ALA A 79 1.55 -8.66 -16.57
N GLN A 80 1.84 -9.34 -17.67
CA GLN A 80 0.91 -10.29 -18.30
C GLN A 80 0.53 -11.44 -17.37
N THR A 81 1.50 -12.01 -16.65
CA THR A 81 1.23 -13.13 -15.71
C THR A 81 0.40 -12.69 -14.50
N ILE A 82 0.51 -11.43 -14.10
CA ILE A 82 -0.28 -10.83 -13.02
C ILE A 82 -1.66 -10.37 -13.53
N GLY A 83 -1.80 -10.17 -14.85
CA GLY A 83 -2.99 -9.59 -15.47
C GLY A 83 -3.07 -8.07 -15.28
N VAL A 84 -1.91 -7.39 -15.34
CA VAL A 84 -1.79 -5.93 -15.35
C VAL A 84 -1.64 -5.48 -16.81
N LYS A 85 -2.45 -4.50 -17.23
CA LYS A 85 -2.37 -3.91 -18.57
C LYS A 85 -1.18 -2.97 -18.67
N VAL A 86 -0.44 -3.07 -19.77
CA VAL A 86 0.62 -2.13 -20.12
C VAL A 86 0.53 -1.80 -21.61
N ASN A 87 0.86 -0.56 -21.96
CA ASN A 87 1.01 -0.10 -23.32
C ASN A 87 2.44 0.41 -23.51
N PHE A 88 3.05 0.10 -24.66
CA PHE A 88 4.30 0.76 -25.06
C PHE A 88 3.96 1.98 -25.88
N LEU A 89 4.61 3.09 -25.57
CA LEU A 89 4.37 4.39 -26.22
C LEU A 89 5.65 4.86 -26.92
N LYS A 90 5.45 5.43 -28.10
CA LYS A 90 6.47 6.22 -28.81
C LYS A 90 6.57 7.62 -28.19
N PRO A 91 7.67 8.35 -28.39
CA PRO A 91 7.80 9.72 -27.87
C PRO A 91 6.66 10.66 -28.30
N GLU A 92 6.15 10.50 -29.52
CA GLU A 92 5.06 11.31 -30.05
C GLU A 92 3.75 11.03 -29.28
N GLU A 93 3.46 9.75 -28.97
CA GLU A 93 2.29 9.34 -28.21
C GLU A 93 2.36 9.80 -26.76
N VAL A 94 3.58 9.83 -26.16
CA VAL A 94 3.80 10.46 -24.84
C VAL A 94 3.47 11.94 -24.89
N LYS A 95 3.89 12.65 -25.95
CA LYS A 95 3.63 14.08 -26.14
C LYS A 95 2.14 14.39 -26.28
N GLU A 96 1.38 13.52 -26.93
CA GLU A 96 -0.08 13.64 -27.06
C GLU A 96 -0.78 13.53 -25.72
N ILE A 97 -0.37 12.54 -24.88
CA ILE A 97 -0.96 12.29 -23.56
C ILE A 97 -0.52 13.36 -22.56
N TRP A 98 0.74 13.79 -22.64
CA TRP A 98 1.32 14.76 -21.72
C TRP A 98 2.06 15.88 -22.50
N PRO A 99 1.33 16.90 -22.94
CA PRO A 99 1.88 17.96 -23.80
C PRO A 99 3.04 18.77 -23.20
N LEU A 100 3.14 18.81 -21.86
CA LEU A 100 4.22 19.50 -21.16
C LEU A 100 5.53 18.69 -21.07
N CYS A 101 5.46 17.39 -21.38
CA CYS A 101 6.64 16.52 -21.34
C CYS A 101 7.62 16.86 -22.45
N LYS A 102 8.92 17.00 -22.12
CA LYS A 102 9.99 17.01 -23.11
C LYS A 102 10.25 15.58 -23.58
N THR A 103 10.22 15.34 -24.88
CA THR A 103 10.30 13.99 -25.47
C THR A 103 11.48 13.79 -26.43
N ASP A 104 12.28 14.84 -26.65
CA ASP A 104 13.36 14.84 -27.68
C ASP A 104 14.47 13.81 -27.41
N ASP A 105 14.66 13.44 -26.14
CA ASP A 105 15.66 12.48 -25.67
C ASP A 105 15.06 11.10 -25.30
N LEU A 106 13.80 10.89 -25.60
CA LEU A 106 13.13 9.63 -25.30
C LEU A 106 13.28 8.63 -26.47
N ILE A 107 13.46 7.36 -26.12
CA ILE A 107 13.37 6.23 -27.04
C ILE A 107 11.93 5.68 -27.04
N GLY A 108 11.25 5.78 -25.92
CA GLY A 108 9.88 5.33 -25.73
C GLY A 108 9.45 5.40 -24.27
N ALA A 109 8.32 4.79 -23.96
CA ALA A 109 7.80 4.72 -22.62
C ALA A 109 6.94 3.46 -22.43
N ILE A 110 6.67 3.12 -21.16
CA ILE A 110 5.63 2.17 -20.79
C ILE A 110 4.54 2.90 -20.01
N GLN A 111 3.30 2.66 -20.37
CA GLN A 111 2.12 3.20 -19.71
C GLN A 111 1.37 2.09 -18.96
N HIS A 112 0.90 2.42 -17.76
CA HIS A 112 -0.05 1.64 -16.98
C HIS A 112 -1.38 2.40 -16.95
N PRO A 113 -2.36 2.03 -17.80
CA PRO A 113 -3.61 2.79 -17.91
C PRO A 113 -4.47 2.73 -16.65
N ASP A 114 -4.34 1.68 -15.85
CA ASP A 114 -5.14 1.45 -14.64
C ASP A 114 -4.47 2.00 -13.36
N ASP A 115 -3.29 2.60 -13.46
CA ASP A 115 -2.62 3.26 -12.34
C ASP A 115 -3.32 4.57 -11.97
N GLY A 116 -3.20 4.94 -10.70
CA GLY A 116 -3.83 6.13 -10.19
C GLY A 116 -3.22 6.64 -8.91
N TYR A 117 -4.01 7.41 -8.20
CA TYR A 117 -3.68 7.89 -6.86
C TYR A 117 -4.89 7.84 -5.93
N ILE A 118 -4.63 7.93 -4.65
CA ILE A 118 -5.61 7.90 -3.58
C ILE A 118 -5.17 8.87 -2.47
N GLN A 119 -6.10 9.31 -1.65
CA GLN A 119 -5.75 10.06 -0.44
C GLN A 119 -5.44 9.10 0.71
N PRO A 120 -4.17 9.00 1.15
CA PRO A 120 -3.76 7.99 2.15
C PRO A 120 -4.50 8.11 3.49
N ALA A 121 -4.78 9.34 3.92
CA ALA A 121 -5.52 9.57 5.16
C ALA A 121 -6.98 9.10 5.04
N ASP A 122 -7.65 9.45 3.94
CA ASP A 122 -9.05 9.06 3.71
C ASP A 122 -9.18 7.55 3.51
N LEU A 123 -8.22 6.93 2.80
CA LEU A 123 -8.13 5.48 2.71
C LEU A 123 -8.05 4.81 4.08
N THR A 124 -7.20 5.33 4.97
CA THR A 124 -7.05 4.78 6.32
C THR A 124 -8.35 4.91 7.11
N GLN A 125 -9.05 6.04 7.01
CA GLN A 125 -10.34 6.24 7.68
C GLN A 125 -11.43 5.32 7.10
N ALA A 126 -11.47 5.12 5.78
CA ALA A 126 -12.40 4.20 5.13
C ALA A 126 -12.16 2.75 5.61
N LEU A 127 -10.91 2.29 5.63
CA LEU A 127 -10.55 0.98 6.16
C LEU A 127 -10.95 0.82 7.63
N ALA A 128 -10.71 1.85 8.46
CA ALA A 128 -11.11 1.84 9.87
C ALA A 128 -12.64 1.80 10.03
N THR A 129 -13.38 2.53 9.19
CA THR A 129 -14.85 2.48 9.16
C THR A 129 -15.34 1.08 8.77
N GLY A 130 -14.79 0.51 7.71
CA GLY A 130 -15.12 -0.86 7.28
C GLY A 130 -14.82 -1.91 8.35
N ALA A 131 -13.71 -1.76 9.09
CA ALA A 131 -13.37 -2.62 10.20
C ALA A 131 -14.40 -2.50 11.36
N ARG A 132 -14.76 -1.27 11.76
CA ARG A 132 -15.77 -1.04 12.80
C ARG A 132 -17.14 -1.57 12.41
N ASN A 133 -17.57 -1.39 11.16
CA ASN A 133 -18.83 -1.93 10.64
C ASN A 133 -18.89 -3.47 10.74
N ARG A 134 -17.74 -4.12 10.81
CA ARG A 134 -17.58 -5.58 10.99
C ARG A 134 -17.27 -5.97 12.43
N GLY A 135 -17.45 -5.06 13.40
CA GLY A 135 -17.29 -5.34 14.82
C GLY A 135 -15.86 -5.24 15.35
N ALA A 136 -14.91 -4.68 14.60
CA ALA A 136 -13.58 -4.43 15.13
C ALA A 136 -13.57 -3.19 16.06
N GLU A 137 -12.84 -3.31 17.16
CA GLU A 137 -12.59 -2.21 18.10
C GLU A 137 -11.25 -1.55 17.76
N ILE A 138 -11.22 -0.21 17.75
CA ILE A 138 -10.01 0.56 17.42
C ILE A 138 -9.69 1.51 18.59
N TYR A 139 -8.61 1.19 19.30
CA TYR A 139 -8.11 1.96 20.43
C TYR A 139 -6.95 2.85 19.99
N ARG A 140 -7.20 4.15 19.89
CA ARG A 140 -6.19 5.18 19.59
C ARG A 140 -5.55 5.68 20.88
N ASN A 141 -4.40 6.32 20.75
CA ASN A 141 -3.62 6.85 21.88
C ASN A 141 -3.37 5.78 22.95
N THR A 142 -3.11 4.55 22.49
CA THR A 142 -2.89 3.37 23.33
C THR A 142 -1.59 2.71 22.91
N THR A 143 -0.61 2.72 23.79
CA THR A 143 0.74 2.24 23.51
C THR A 143 0.92 0.81 24.00
N VAL A 144 1.36 -0.09 23.13
CA VAL A 144 1.78 -1.44 23.54
C VAL A 144 3.12 -1.35 24.26
N LEU A 145 3.17 -1.87 25.49
CA LEU A 145 4.34 -1.88 26.35
C LEU A 145 5.00 -3.26 26.39
N GLY A 146 4.25 -4.32 26.19
CA GLY A 146 4.73 -5.70 26.20
C GLY A 146 3.78 -6.65 25.46
N ILE A 147 4.35 -7.74 24.96
CA ILE A 147 3.63 -8.85 24.33
C ILE A 147 4.13 -10.14 24.97
N ILE A 148 3.25 -10.85 25.64
CA ILE A 148 3.58 -12.02 26.45
C ILE A 148 2.85 -13.24 25.90
N GLN A 149 3.59 -14.28 25.55
CA GLN A 149 3.01 -15.56 25.16
C GLN A 149 2.55 -16.33 26.41
N THR A 150 1.36 -16.91 26.35
CA THR A 150 0.79 -17.77 27.38
C THR A 150 0.48 -19.16 26.80
N ASN A 151 0.01 -20.08 27.64
CA ASN A 151 -0.42 -21.42 27.15
C ASN A 151 -1.69 -21.36 26.29
N GLU A 152 -2.50 -20.29 26.39
CA GLU A 152 -3.79 -20.16 25.73
C GLU A 152 -3.80 -19.08 24.63
N GLY A 153 -2.67 -18.42 24.39
CA GLY A 153 -2.56 -17.34 23.40
C GLY A 153 -1.57 -16.27 23.82
N TRP A 154 -2.02 -15.01 23.80
CA TRP A 154 -1.18 -13.85 24.04
C TRP A 154 -1.85 -12.85 24.97
N VAL A 155 -1.04 -12.20 25.80
CA VAL A 155 -1.42 -11.02 26.59
C VAL A 155 -0.66 -9.81 26.07
N ILE A 156 -1.37 -8.80 25.64
CA ILE A 156 -0.83 -7.52 25.18
C ILE A 156 -0.96 -6.53 26.34
N GLU A 157 0.17 -6.09 26.86
CA GLU A 157 0.20 -5.04 27.89
C GLU A 157 0.22 -3.66 27.22
N THR A 158 -0.69 -2.80 27.61
CA THR A 158 -0.76 -1.42 27.11
C THR A 158 -0.72 -0.43 28.28
N ASP A 159 -0.49 0.83 27.97
CA ASP A 159 -0.58 1.94 28.94
C ASP A 159 -2.01 2.19 29.47
N LYS A 160 -3.02 1.48 28.95
CA LYS A 160 -4.43 1.59 29.33
C LYS A 160 -5.05 0.30 29.84
N GLY A 161 -4.29 -0.77 29.92
CA GLY A 161 -4.77 -2.07 30.38
C GLY A 161 -4.21 -3.24 29.57
N LYS A 162 -4.79 -4.42 29.76
CA LYS A 162 -4.35 -5.65 29.10
C LYS A 162 -5.41 -6.15 28.12
N ILE A 163 -4.96 -6.77 27.03
CA ILE A 163 -5.81 -7.41 26.02
C ILE A 163 -5.34 -8.86 25.89
N GLU A 164 -6.24 -9.80 26.04
CA GLU A 164 -6.01 -11.22 25.79
C GLU A 164 -6.48 -11.58 24.39
N CYS A 165 -5.69 -12.37 23.65
CA CYS A 165 -6.02 -12.76 22.30
C CYS A 165 -5.32 -14.06 21.87
N GLU A 166 -5.90 -14.75 20.91
CA GLU A 166 -5.33 -15.99 20.34
C GLU A 166 -4.18 -15.70 19.36
N HIS A 167 -4.26 -14.59 18.63
CA HIS A 167 -3.30 -14.22 17.59
C HIS A 167 -2.93 -12.74 17.67
N VAL A 168 -1.67 -12.45 17.38
CA VAL A 168 -1.13 -11.08 17.28
C VAL A 168 -0.62 -10.83 15.87
N VAL A 169 -1.06 -9.72 15.25
CA VAL A 169 -0.56 -9.24 13.97
C VAL A 169 0.16 -7.93 14.19
N SER A 170 1.47 -7.91 13.97
CA SER A 170 2.27 -6.68 14.06
C SER A 170 2.19 -5.89 12.74
N CYS A 171 1.55 -4.72 12.79
CA CYS A 171 1.49 -3.75 11.69
C CYS A 171 2.24 -2.45 12.06
N SER A 172 3.30 -2.55 12.85
CA SER A 172 3.99 -1.43 13.48
C SER A 172 4.95 -0.66 12.56
N GLY A 173 4.99 -1.00 11.26
CA GLY A 173 5.76 -0.26 10.25
C GLY A 173 7.25 -0.12 10.64
N ASN A 174 7.77 1.10 10.67
CA ASN A 174 9.16 1.39 11.06
C ASN A 174 9.52 0.97 12.51
N PHE A 175 8.52 0.62 13.32
CA PHE A 175 8.70 0.14 14.69
C PHE A 175 8.60 -1.39 14.80
N ALA A 176 8.55 -2.11 13.67
CA ALA A 176 8.44 -3.57 13.65
C ALA A 176 9.58 -4.26 14.40
N ARG A 177 10.81 -3.71 14.32
CA ARG A 177 11.96 -4.24 15.10
C ARG A 177 11.75 -4.12 16.59
N GLN A 178 11.23 -3.00 17.09
CA GLN A 178 10.95 -2.80 18.50
C GLN A 178 9.85 -3.74 18.99
N THR A 179 8.77 -3.86 18.20
CA THR A 179 7.67 -4.77 18.52
C THR A 179 8.12 -6.24 18.48
N GLY A 180 8.94 -6.61 17.50
CA GLY A 180 9.53 -7.95 17.40
C GLY A 180 10.38 -8.31 18.62
N LYS A 181 11.18 -7.37 19.12
CA LYS A 181 12.01 -7.57 20.33
C LYS A 181 11.19 -7.89 21.58
N MET A 182 9.94 -7.44 21.68
CA MET A 182 9.06 -7.77 22.82
C MET A 182 8.77 -9.27 22.92
N ILE A 183 8.90 -10.00 21.80
CA ILE A 183 8.72 -11.46 21.73
C ILE A 183 10.00 -12.20 21.34
N GLY A 184 11.16 -11.55 21.48
CA GLY A 184 12.47 -12.16 21.22
C GLY A 184 12.85 -12.28 19.74
N LEU A 185 12.13 -11.63 18.82
CA LEU A 185 12.46 -11.64 17.39
C LEU A 185 13.29 -10.40 17.00
N ASP A 186 14.36 -10.60 16.23
CA ASP A 186 15.09 -9.52 15.58
C ASP A 186 14.63 -9.39 14.12
N ILE A 187 13.76 -8.42 13.86
CA ILE A 187 13.20 -8.15 12.53
C ILE A 187 14.11 -7.15 11.83
N PRO A 188 14.68 -7.50 10.67
CA PRO A 188 15.64 -6.65 9.96
C PRO A 188 14.91 -5.57 9.13
N VAL A 189 14.47 -4.51 9.81
CA VAL A 189 13.82 -3.31 9.21
C VAL A 189 14.47 -2.06 9.74
#